data_3f01e9bdb0f4da1461512ba46967e7ca
#
_entry.id   3f01e9bdb0f4da1461512ba46967e7ca
#
_cell.length_a   1.000
_cell.length_b   1.000
_cell.length_c   1.000
_cell.angle_alpha   90.00
_cell.angle_beta   90.00
_cell.angle_gamma   90.00
#
_symmetry.space_group_name_H-M   'P 1'
#
loop_
_entity.id
_entity.type
_entity.pdbx_description
1 polymer ?
#
loop_
_entity_poly.entity_id
_entity_poly.type
_entity_poly.pdbx_seq_one_letter_code
_entity_poly.pdbx_strand_id
1 'polypeptide(L)'
;MESKLFKLLTIISLFLSFNLYAHHSGNCDALKDYDFSKFEDWKGEVISRSSEYNLDSNFVSNLIEPYSVNKNVIGNDKCQPEFTLTFSEYLEKRISDLRIKNGLNKMSQYNSLLKKIENKYNVQSRFILSIWGLETAYGEITGNYPVIESLLTMSYDERRRRYFTKELFNSFRIIKEGHIDIDNFKGSWAGAMGQNQFMPSSFLNYAQDFNKDGKKNI
;
A
#
# COMPACT_ATOMS: atom_id res chain seq x y z
N MET A 1 12.76 14.43 -20.63
CA MET A 1 11.63 14.66 -19.69
C MET A 1 10.55 13.58 -19.82
N GLU A 2 10.34 13.02 -21.01
CA GLU A 2 9.33 11.95 -21.29
C GLU A 2 9.60 10.60 -20.61
N SER A 3 10.86 10.21 -20.40
CA SER A 3 11.19 8.90 -19.84
C SER A 3 10.85 8.72 -18.34
N LYS A 4 10.75 9.83 -17.60
CA LYS A 4 10.38 9.79 -16.17
C LYS A 4 8.86 9.69 -15.96
N LEU A 5 8.08 10.30 -16.87
CA LEU A 5 6.62 10.23 -16.83
C LEU A 5 6.13 8.83 -17.20
N PHE A 6 6.80 8.19 -18.19
CA PHE A 6 6.47 6.83 -18.61
C PHE A 6 6.79 5.78 -17.53
N LYS A 7 7.88 5.98 -16.78
CA LYS A 7 8.23 5.12 -15.63
C LYS A 7 7.27 5.30 -14.44
N LEU A 8 6.72 6.51 -14.28
CA LEU A 8 5.72 6.77 -13.23
C LEU A 8 4.39 6.09 -13.56
N LEU A 9 3.97 6.11 -14.82
CA LEU A 9 2.75 5.44 -15.30
C LEU A 9 2.86 3.91 -15.21
N THR A 10 4.04 3.33 -15.46
CA THR A 10 4.26 1.88 -15.35
C THR A 10 4.31 1.39 -13.89
N ILE A 11 4.64 2.25 -12.93
CA ILE A 11 4.64 1.91 -11.49
C ILE A 11 3.23 1.99 -10.93
N ILE A 12 2.40 2.92 -11.40
CA ILE A 12 0.99 3.07 -10.97
C ILE A 12 0.14 1.88 -11.43
N SER A 13 0.45 1.25 -12.56
CA SER A 13 -0.33 0.11 -13.09
C SER A 13 -0.16 -1.21 -12.33
N LEU A 14 0.84 -1.32 -11.44
CA LEU A 14 1.14 -2.58 -10.75
C LEU A 14 0.51 -2.70 -9.34
N PHE A 15 -0.06 -1.63 -8.78
CA PHE A 15 -0.50 -1.60 -7.38
C PHE A 15 -1.88 -0.98 -7.14
N LEU A 16 -2.81 -1.20 -8.05
CA LEU A 16 -4.22 -0.97 -7.75
C LEU A 16 -4.74 -2.12 -6.86
N SER A 17 -4.27 -2.14 -5.62
CA SER A 17 -4.73 -3.09 -4.60
C SER A 17 -6.06 -2.61 -4.05
N PHE A 18 -7.14 -3.24 -4.45
CA PHE A 18 -8.48 -2.83 -4.08
C PHE A 18 -9.07 -3.69 -2.99
N ASN A 19 -9.43 -3.04 -1.91
CA ASN A 19 -10.47 -3.55 -1.04
C ASN A 19 -11.85 -3.27 -1.69
N LEU A 20 -12.23 -4.05 -2.68
CA LEU A 20 -13.63 -4.32 -2.88
C LEU A 20 -14.02 -5.37 -1.84
N TYR A 21 -15.04 -5.09 -1.05
CA TYR A 21 -15.81 -6.11 -0.34
C TYR A 21 -16.36 -7.10 -1.38
N ALA A 22 -15.50 -7.95 -1.87
CA ALA A 22 -15.88 -9.19 -2.47
C ALA A 22 -15.72 -10.21 -1.36
N HIS A 23 -16.77 -10.44 -0.58
CA HIS A 23 -17.04 -11.75 -0.04
C HIS A 23 -17.14 -12.71 -1.25
N HIS A 24 -16.03 -12.98 -1.88
CA HIS A 24 -15.86 -14.17 -2.68
C HIS A 24 -15.12 -15.16 -1.79
N SER A 25 -15.91 -15.90 -0.99
CA SER A 25 -15.56 -17.22 -0.52
C SER A 25 -15.52 -18.21 -1.70
N GLY A 26 -14.86 -17.84 -2.78
CA GLY A 26 -14.41 -18.78 -3.79
C GLY A 26 -13.26 -19.54 -3.15
N ASN A 27 -13.41 -20.86 -3.00
CA ASN A 27 -12.33 -21.76 -2.64
C ASN A 27 -11.14 -21.50 -3.57
N CYS A 28 -10.22 -20.67 -3.12
CA CYS A 28 -8.97 -20.48 -3.82
C CYS A 28 -8.09 -21.69 -3.48
N ASP A 29 -8.07 -22.68 -4.33
CA ASP A 29 -7.25 -23.89 -4.17
C ASP A 29 -5.74 -23.58 -4.09
N ALA A 30 -5.34 -22.37 -4.44
CA ALA A 30 -3.94 -21.91 -4.39
C ALA A 30 -3.30 -21.93 -2.99
N LEU A 31 -4.11 -22.08 -1.92
CA LEU A 31 -3.60 -22.20 -0.55
C LEU A 31 -3.48 -23.63 -0.07
N LYS A 32 -4.04 -24.63 -0.76
CA LYS A 32 -4.07 -26.02 -0.29
C LYS A 32 -2.68 -26.62 -0.12
N ASP A 33 -1.76 -26.28 -1.02
CA ASP A 33 -0.38 -26.80 -1.04
C ASP A 33 0.64 -25.77 -0.61
N TYR A 34 0.20 -24.63 -0.01
CA TYR A 34 1.11 -23.60 0.40
C TYR A 34 1.76 -23.95 1.75
N ASP A 35 3.10 -24.07 1.77
CA ASP A 35 3.85 -24.40 2.96
C ASP A 35 4.05 -23.17 3.86
N PHE A 36 3.41 -23.18 5.01
CA PHE A 36 3.56 -22.14 6.04
C PHE A 36 4.52 -22.53 7.17
N SER A 37 5.09 -23.74 7.15
CA SER A 37 5.86 -24.30 8.27
C SER A 37 7.17 -23.54 8.56
N LYS A 38 7.71 -22.87 7.55
CA LYS A 38 9.00 -22.15 7.64
C LYS A 38 8.83 -20.64 7.92
N PHE A 39 7.65 -20.19 8.33
CA PHE A 39 7.43 -18.76 8.53
C PHE A 39 8.23 -18.20 9.71
N GLU A 40 8.39 -18.98 10.78
CA GLU A 40 9.21 -18.57 11.92
C GLU A 40 10.71 -18.52 11.56
N ASP A 41 11.19 -19.45 10.73
CA ASP A 41 12.56 -19.39 10.19
C ASP A 41 12.75 -18.12 9.35
N TRP A 42 11.75 -17.75 8.56
CA TRP A 42 11.75 -16.50 7.79
C TRP A 42 11.81 -15.26 8.69
N LYS A 43 11.07 -15.22 9.81
CA LYS A 43 11.20 -14.13 10.79
C LYS A 43 12.63 -14.02 11.30
N GLY A 44 13.26 -15.14 11.63
CA GLY A 44 14.67 -15.19 12.04
C GLY A 44 15.61 -14.64 10.96
N GLU A 45 15.36 -14.97 9.68
CA GLU A 45 16.11 -14.42 8.55
C GLU A 45 15.92 -12.90 8.41
N VAL A 46 14.70 -12.39 8.55
CA VAL A 46 14.42 -10.94 8.54
C VAL A 46 15.17 -10.23 9.66
N ILE A 47 15.16 -10.79 10.89
CA ILE A 47 15.90 -10.21 12.02
C ILE A 47 17.39 -10.18 11.74
N SER A 48 17.97 -11.26 11.22
CA SER A 48 19.41 -11.35 10.93
C SER A 48 19.89 -10.31 9.90
N ARG A 49 19.00 -9.88 9.01
CA ARG A 49 19.28 -8.91 7.95
C ARG A 49 19.08 -7.45 8.37
N SER A 50 18.72 -7.17 9.63
CA SER A 50 18.45 -5.81 10.11
C SER A 50 19.61 -4.85 9.88
N SER A 51 20.85 -5.33 10.09
CA SER A 51 22.06 -4.51 9.91
C SER A 51 22.29 -4.07 8.45
N GLU A 52 21.86 -4.86 7.46
CA GLU A 52 21.93 -4.48 6.03
C GLU A 52 21.15 -3.18 5.76
N TYR A 53 20.15 -2.87 6.61
CA TYR A 53 19.26 -1.72 6.49
C TYR A 53 19.49 -0.67 7.58
N ASN A 54 20.61 -0.74 8.31
CA ASN A 54 20.94 0.16 9.42
C ASN A 54 19.86 0.19 10.52
N LEU A 55 19.29 -0.98 10.84
CA LEU A 55 18.30 -1.17 11.89
C LEU A 55 18.87 -2.06 13.00
N ASP A 56 18.44 -1.79 14.22
CA ASP A 56 18.74 -2.65 15.37
C ASP A 56 17.92 -3.94 15.32
N SER A 57 18.54 -5.08 15.60
CA SER A 57 17.88 -6.38 15.50
C SER A 57 16.79 -6.58 16.58
N ASN A 58 16.97 -6.03 17.78
CA ASN A 58 15.93 -6.09 18.81
C ASN A 58 14.74 -5.23 18.43
N PHE A 59 14.99 -4.06 17.83
CA PHE A 59 13.92 -3.22 17.31
C PHE A 59 13.08 -3.96 16.24
N VAL A 60 13.75 -4.60 15.27
CA VAL A 60 13.04 -5.37 14.23
C VAL A 60 12.32 -6.58 14.83
N SER A 61 12.96 -7.31 15.74
CA SER A 61 12.36 -8.45 16.44
C SER A 61 11.07 -8.05 17.16
N ASN A 62 11.08 -6.95 17.92
CA ASN A 62 9.91 -6.47 18.65
C ASN A 62 8.77 -6.07 17.73
N LEU A 63 9.07 -5.59 16.52
CA LEU A 63 8.06 -5.21 15.53
C LEU A 63 7.37 -6.40 14.87
N ILE A 64 8.07 -7.53 14.66
CA ILE A 64 7.55 -8.67 13.92
C ILE A 64 7.13 -9.84 14.79
N GLU A 65 7.63 -9.90 16.01
CA GLU A 65 7.34 -11.00 16.95
C GLU A 65 5.84 -11.27 17.14
N PRO A 66 4.96 -10.25 17.29
CA PRO A 66 3.53 -10.49 17.51
C PRO A 66 2.79 -11.10 16.31
N TYR A 67 3.39 -11.07 15.13
CA TYR A 67 2.70 -11.48 13.91
C TYR A 67 2.99 -12.92 13.51
N SER A 68 1.95 -13.61 13.09
CA SER A 68 1.99 -14.89 12.39
C SER A 68 1.68 -14.70 10.91
N VAL A 69 1.87 -15.76 10.11
CA VAL A 69 1.53 -15.68 8.68
C VAL A 69 0.03 -15.44 8.50
N ASN A 70 -0.32 -14.43 7.72
CA ASN A 70 -1.70 -14.13 7.41
C ASN A 70 -2.13 -14.81 6.09
N LYS A 71 -2.86 -15.93 6.22
CA LYS A 71 -3.31 -16.71 5.07
C LYS A 71 -4.21 -15.91 4.11
N ASN A 72 -4.99 -14.95 4.63
CA ASN A 72 -5.83 -14.10 3.78
C ASN A 72 -4.99 -13.20 2.88
N VAL A 73 -3.83 -12.74 3.35
CA VAL A 73 -2.88 -11.95 2.54
C VAL A 73 -2.39 -12.78 1.36
N ILE A 74 -1.94 -14.00 1.60
CA ILE A 74 -1.52 -14.91 0.51
C ILE A 74 -2.69 -15.26 -0.41
N GLY A 75 -3.87 -15.51 0.15
CA GLY A 75 -5.08 -15.78 -0.63
C GLY A 75 -5.43 -14.61 -1.57
N ASN A 76 -5.42 -13.41 -1.08
CA ASN A 76 -5.67 -12.22 -1.89
C ASN A 76 -4.63 -12.05 -3.00
N ASP A 77 -3.37 -12.35 -2.73
CA ASP A 77 -2.31 -12.27 -3.73
C ASP A 77 -2.44 -13.34 -4.83
N LYS A 78 -2.81 -14.55 -4.47
CA LYS A 78 -2.93 -15.67 -5.43
C LYS A 78 -4.25 -15.62 -6.23
N CYS A 79 -5.32 -15.03 -5.68
CA CYS A 79 -6.68 -15.08 -6.20
C CYS A 79 -7.19 -13.70 -6.65
N GLN A 80 -6.33 -12.88 -7.23
CA GLN A 80 -6.70 -11.53 -7.68
C GLN A 80 -7.74 -11.57 -8.80
N PRO A 81 -8.97 -11.05 -8.59
CA PRO A 81 -10.03 -11.06 -9.61
C PRO A 81 -9.75 -10.11 -10.79
N GLU A 82 -8.82 -9.17 -10.65
CA GLU A 82 -8.48 -8.18 -11.66
C GLU A 82 -7.98 -8.80 -12.97
N PHE A 83 -7.40 -9.98 -12.89
CA PHE A 83 -6.91 -10.70 -14.09
C PHE A 83 -8.00 -11.45 -14.85
N THR A 84 -9.25 -11.45 -14.35
CA THR A 84 -10.38 -12.18 -14.95
C THR A 84 -11.41 -11.27 -15.60
N LEU A 85 -11.33 -9.96 -15.39
CA LEU A 85 -12.27 -8.98 -15.93
C LEU A 85 -11.81 -8.42 -17.28
N THR A 86 -12.75 -8.16 -18.18
CA THR A 86 -12.50 -7.34 -19.37
C THR A 86 -12.26 -5.88 -18.96
N PHE A 87 -11.63 -5.10 -19.84
CA PHE A 87 -11.40 -3.67 -19.58
C PHE A 87 -12.72 -2.91 -19.31
N SER A 88 -13.77 -3.20 -20.07
CA SER A 88 -15.08 -2.55 -19.89
C SER A 88 -15.67 -2.86 -18.51
N GLU A 89 -15.70 -4.13 -18.11
CA GLU A 89 -16.18 -4.55 -16.78
C GLU A 89 -15.37 -3.92 -15.65
N TYR A 90 -14.07 -3.84 -15.84
CA TYR A 90 -13.18 -3.19 -14.88
C TYR A 90 -13.52 -1.69 -14.76
N LEU A 91 -13.67 -1.00 -15.90
CA LEU A 91 -13.97 0.41 -15.95
C LEU A 91 -15.33 0.74 -15.30
N GLU A 92 -16.37 -0.02 -15.62
CA GLU A 92 -17.71 0.13 -15.04
C GLU A 92 -17.71 -0.01 -13.51
N LYS A 93 -16.95 -0.97 -13.00
CA LYS A 93 -16.80 -1.16 -11.55
C LYS A 93 -16.01 -0.04 -10.85
N ARG A 94 -15.13 0.63 -11.59
CA ARG A 94 -14.24 1.66 -11.03
C ARG A 94 -14.78 3.07 -11.15
N ILE A 95 -15.54 3.36 -12.20
CA ILE A 95 -16.11 4.69 -12.47
C ILE A 95 -17.61 4.62 -12.23
N SER A 96 -18.07 5.10 -11.08
CA SER A 96 -19.48 5.24 -10.74
C SER A 96 -19.86 6.71 -10.66
N ASP A 97 -21.14 7.01 -10.92
CA ASP A 97 -21.70 8.37 -10.80
C ASP A 97 -21.48 8.93 -9.37
N LEU A 98 -21.59 8.07 -8.34
CA LEU A 98 -21.33 8.45 -6.98
C LEU A 98 -19.88 8.88 -6.77
N ARG A 99 -18.90 8.12 -7.31
CA ARG A 99 -17.48 8.49 -7.22
C ARG A 99 -17.19 9.80 -7.93
N ILE A 100 -17.78 10.01 -9.12
CA ILE A 100 -17.65 11.27 -9.87
C ILE A 100 -18.22 12.42 -9.04
N LYS A 101 -19.45 12.28 -8.52
CA LYS A 101 -20.10 13.28 -7.66
C LYS A 101 -19.26 13.63 -6.44
N ASN A 102 -18.74 12.61 -5.75
CA ASN A 102 -17.86 12.81 -4.58
C ASN A 102 -16.58 13.56 -4.99
N GLY A 103 -16.00 13.24 -6.13
CA GLY A 103 -14.82 13.94 -6.66
C GLY A 103 -15.07 15.42 -6.93
N LEU A 104 -16.21 15.76 -7.54
CA LEU A 104 -16.61 17.14 -7.77
C LEU A 104 -16.82 17.91 -6.45
N ASN A 105 -17.43 17.27 -5.46
CA ASN A 105 -17.59 17.86 -4.13
C ASN A 105 -16.22 18.11 -3.46
N LYS A 106 -15.30 17.14 -3.54
CA LYS A 106 -13.93 17.28 -3.01
C LYS A 106 -13.14 18.36 -3.77
N MET A 107 -13.33 18.48 -5.09
CA MET A 107 -12.73 19.54 -5.89
C MET A 107 -13.16 20.92 -5.40
N SER A 108 -14.45 21.10 -5.11
CA SER A 108 -14.98 22.34 -4.55
C SER A 108 -14.45 22.59 -3.12
N GLN A 109 -14.53 21.58 -2.26
CA GLN A 109 -14.12 21.64 -0.87
C GLN A 109 -12.63 22.02 -0.69
N TYR A 110 -11.76 21.44 -1.51
CA TYR A 110 -10.30 21.61 -1.41
C TYR A 110 -9.71 22.50 -2.49
N ASN A 111 -10.52 23.29 -3.21
CA ASN A 111 -10.10 24.09 -4.37
C ASN A 111 -8.83 24.92 -4.08
N SER A 112 -8.79 25.65 -2.96
CA SER A 112 -7.64 26.48 -2.59
C SER A 112 -6.36 25.67 -2.38
N LEU A 113 -6.46 24.52 -1.72
CA LEU A 113 -5.33 23.61 -1.50
C LEU A 113 -4.87 22.98 -2.80
N LEU A 114 -5.80 22.49 -3.61
CA LEU A 114 -5.52 21.87 -4.90
C LEU A 114 -4.80 22.84 -5.85
N LYS A 115 -5.20 24.10 -5.89
CA LYS A 115 -4.52 25.13 -6.67
C LYS A 115 -3.10 25.40 -6.17
N LYS A 116 -2.86 25.40 -4.87
CA LYS A 116 -1.50 25.54 -4.31
C LYS A 116 -0.61 24.36 -4.73
N ILE A 117 -1.15 23.13 -4.70
CA ILE A 117 -0.44 21.91 -5.13
C ILE A 117 -0.18 21.98 -6.65
N GLU A 118 -1.18 22.33 -7.43
CA GLU A 118 -1.08 22.47 -8.90
C GLU A 118 0.02 23.46 -9.28
N ASN A 119 0.05 24.65 -8.65
CA ASN A 119 1.07 25.66 -8.90
C ASN A 119 2.47 25.19 -8.46
N LYS A 120 2.57 24.44 -7.35
CA LYS A 120 3.87 24.00 -6.82
C LYS A 120 4.46 22.85 -7.64
N TYR A 121 3.62 21.90 -8.08
CA TYR A 121 4.09 20.66 -8.68
C TYR A 121 3.76 20.54 -10.17
N ASN A 122 3.07 21.51 -10.74
CA ASN A 122 2.59 21.51 -12.13
C ASN A 122 1.78 20.25 -12.51
N VAL A 123 0.92 19.80 -11.57
CA VAL A 123 0.01 18.65 -11.75
C VAL A 123 -1.41 19.14 -11.60
N GLN A 124 -2.22 18.95 -12.63
CA GLN A 124 -3.61 19.42 -12.61
C GLN A 124 -4.43 18.73 -11.51
N SER A 125 -5.23 19.51 -10.79
CA SER A 125 -6.07 19.07 -9.67
C SER A 125 -6.94 17.85 -9.98
N ARG A 126 -7.43 17.75 -11.23
CA ARG A 126 -8.23 16.60 -11.67
C ARG A 126 -7.51 15.26 -11.55
N PHE A 127 -6.19 15.21 -11.83
CA PHE A 127 -5.42 13.97 -11.71
C PHE A 127 -5.21 13.57 -10.25
N ILE A 128 -4.96 14.57 -9.39
CA ILE A 128 -4.81 14.35 -7.94
C ILE A 128 -6.09 13.73 -7.38
N LEU A 129 -7.24 14.33 -7.70
CA LEU A 129 -8.55 13.85 -7.24
C LEU A 129 -8.94 12.50 -7.83
N SER A 130 -8.62 12.26 -9.11
CA SER A 130 -8.91 10.96 -9.74
C SER A 130 -8.14 9.84 -9.08
N ILE A 131 -6.85 10.02 -8.79
CA ILE A 131 -6.02 9.05 -8.08
C ILE A 131 -6.60 8.84 -6.67
N TRP A 132 -6.82 9.92 -5.90
CA TRP A 132 -7.37 9.81 -4.55
C TRP A 132 -8.72 9.09 -4.51
N GLY A 133 -9.60 9.39 -5.48
CA GLY A 133 -10.90 8.71 -5.60
C GLY A 133 -10.78 7.24 -5.97
N LEU A 134 -9.84 6.89 -6.85
CA LEU A 134 -9.60 5.50 -7.25
C LEU A 134 -8.94 4.70 -6.14
N GLU A 135 -7.97 5.24 -5.44
CA GLU A 135 -7.21 4.53 -4.42
C GLU A 135 -8.04 4.23 -3.16
N THR A 136 -8.75 5.22 -2.64
CA THR A 136 -9.38 5.09 -1.31
C THR A 136 -10.79 5.67 -1.21
N ALA A 137 -11.47 5.91 -2.34
CA ALA A 137 -12.75 6.63 -2.33
C ALA A 137 -12.66 7.96 -1.56
N TYR A 138 -11.62 8.73 -1.79
CA TYR A 138 -11.32 10.01 -1.12
C TYR A 138 -11.04 9.87 0.38
N GLY A 139 -10.35 8.82 0.78
CA GLY A 139 -9.93 8.56 2.15
C GLY A 139 -10.93 7.76 3.00
N GLU A 140 -12.03 7.30 2.41
CA GLU A 140 -13.05 6.50 3.12
C GLU A 140 -12.60 5.05 3.34
N ILE A 141 -11.76 4.51 2.44
CA ILE A 141 -11.33 3.09 2.44
C ILE A 141 -9.82 3.04 2.31
N THR A 142 -9.10 3.05 3.42
CA THR A 142 -7.63 3.02 3.45
C THR A 142 -7.04 1.64 3.72
N GLY A 143 -7.90 0.66 4.07
CA GLY A 143 -7.49 -0.69 4.47
C GLY A 143 -7.34 -0.84 5.98
N ASN A 144 -7.48 -2.10 6.46
CA ASN A 144 -7.48 -2.43 7.89
C ASN A 144 -6.42 -3.49 8.26
N TYR A 145 -5.58 -3.90 7.32
CA TYR A 145 -4.51 -4.85 7.59
C TYR A 145 -3.35 -4.15 8.28
N PRO A 146 -2.74 -4.72 9.34
CA PRO A 146 -1.47 -4.23 9.83
C PRO A 146 -0.42 -4.29 8.72
N VAL A 147 0.21 -3.16 8.41
CA VAL A 147 1.15 -3.07 7.27
C VAL A 147 2.35 -4.00 7.48
N ILE A 148 2.85 -4.09 8.71
CA ILE A 148 3.97 -4.99 9.05
C ILE A 148 3.60 -6.45 8.79
N GLU A 149 2.44 -6.91 9.28
CA GLU A 149 1.96 -8.28 9.06
C GLU A 149 1.81 -8.59 7.57
N SER A 150 1.19 -7.67 6.83
CA SER A 150 1.00 -7.81 5.38
C SER A 150 2.32 -7.96 4.65
N LEU A 151 3.27 -7.06 4.91
CA LEU A 151 4.57 -7.06 4.24
C LEU A 151 5.45 -8.24 4.67
N LEU A 152 5.41 -8.63 5.94
CA LEU A 152 6.11 -9.80 6.45
C LEU A 152 5.59 -11.07 5.77
N THR A 153 4.26 -11.21 5.68
CA THR A 153 3.61 -12.34 4.99
C THR A 153 3.93 -12.35 3.49
N MET A 154 3.82 -11.20 2.82
CA MET A 154 4.14 -11.09 1.39
C MET A 154 5.61 -11.32 1.09
N SER A 155 6.51 -10.96 2.00
CA SER A 155 7.95 -11.21 1.85
C SER A 155 8.31 -12.68 2.06
N TYR A 156 7.47 -13.46 2.72
CA TYR A 156 7.63 -14.90 2.83
C TYR A 156 7.37 -15.63 1.50
N ASP A 157 6.47 -15.14 0.65
CA ASP A 157 6.20 -15.70 -0.68
C ASP A 157 7.41 -15.52 -1.61
N GLU A 158 7.97 -16.61 -2.12
CA GLU A 158 9.20 -16.61 -2.94
C GLU A 158 9.08 -15.78 -4.21
N ARG A 159 7.90 -15.76 -4.83
CA ARG A 159 7.67 -15.13 -6.13
C ARG A 159 8.02 -13.64 -6.14
N ARG A 160 7.72 -12.93 -5.03
CA ARG A 160 7.97 -11.48 -4.90
C ARG A 160 8.79 -11.12 -3.65
N ARG A 161 9.46 -12.11 -3.04
CA ARG A 161 10.23 -11.98 -1.79
C ARG A 161 11.12 -10.75 -1.78
N ARG A 162 11.96 -10.59 -2.82
CA ARG A 162 12.93 -9.49 -2.90
C ARG A 162 12.25 -8.11 -2.81
N TYR A 163 11.13 -7.95 -3.47
CA TYR A 163 10.40 -6.69 -3.47
C TYR A 163 9.78 -6.41 -2.10
N PHE A 164 9.00 -7.37 -1.57
CA PHE A 164 8.31 -7.17 -0.30
C PHE A 164 9.24 -7.13 0.91
N THR A 165 10.38 -7.81 0.87
CA THR A 165 11.42 -7.65 1.91
C THR A 165 11.91 -6.21 1.96
N LYS A 166 12.18 -5.59 0.81
CA LYS A 166 12.58 -4.18 0.76
C LYS A 166 11.48 -3.25 1.31
N GLU A 167 10.24 -3.50 0.96
CA GLU A 167 9.11 -2.71 1.47
C GLU A 167 8.92 -2.91 2.99
N LEU A 168 9.11 -4.12 3.50
CA LEU A 168 9.08 -4.42 4.92
C LEU A 168 10.15 -3.61 5.69
N PHE A 169 11.39 -3.60 5.23
CA PHE A 169 12.45 -2.80 5.88
C PHE A 169 12.19 -1.29 5.76
N ASN A 170 11.60 -0.83 4.66
CA ASN A 170 11.17 0.57 4.53
C ASN A 170 10.05 0.91 5.53
N SER A 171 9.14 -0.02 5.81
CA SER A 171 8.08 0.19 6.81
C SER A 171 8.65 0.30 8.23
N PHE A 172 9.68 -0.47 8.58
CA PHE A 172 10.40 -0.33 9.84
C PHE A 172 11.07 1.04 9.96
N ARG A 173 11.62 1.57 8.87
CA ARG A 173 12.20 2.92 8.84
C ARG A 173 11.15 4.00 9.10
N ILE A 174 9.97 3.89 8.52
CA ILE A 174 8.85 4.82 8.76
C ILE A 174 8.51 4.91 10.25
N ILE A 175 8.45 3.75 10.94
CA ILE A 175 8.23 3.68 12.38
C ILE A 175 9.41 4.29 13.15
N LYS A 176 10.66 3.91 12.80
CA LYS A 176 11.88 4.41 13.44
C LYS A 176 12.01 5.93 13.32
N GLU A 177 11.62 6.48 12.18
CA GLU A 177 11.64 7.93 11.91
C GLU A 177 10.47 8.67 12.60
N GLY A 178 9.57 7.95 13.29
CA GLY A 178 8.47 8.51 14.09
C GLY A 178 7.30 9.07 13.28
N HIS A 179 7.18 8.67 12.00
CA HIS A 179 6.10 9.16 11.14
C HIS A 179 4.75 8.55 11.50
N ILE A 180 4.72 7.32 11.99
CA ILE A 180 3.50 6.62 12.43
C ILE A 180 3.80 5.67 13.59
N ASP A 181 2.83 5.53 14.48
CA ASP A 181 2.87 4.54 15.54
C ASP A 181 2.38 3.19 15.01
N ILE A 182 2.96 2.09 15.50
CA ILE A 182 2.68 0.73 15.02
C ILE A 182 1.18 0.38 15.11
N ASP A 183 0.49 0.81 16.16
CA ASP A 183 -0.93 0.51 16.38
C ASP A 183 -1.85 1.13 15.32
N ASN A 184 -1.40 2.26 14.75
CA ASN A 184 -2.10 2.98 13.70
C ASN A 184 -1.62 2.63 12.30
N PHE A 185 -0.59 1.77 12.20
CA PHE A 185 0.04 1.45 10.91
C PHE A 185 -0.77 0.41 10.14
N LYS A 186 -1.88 0.85 9.57
CA LYS A 186 -2.81 0.01 8.80
C LYS A 186 -2.87 0.43 7.34
N GLY A 187 -3.20 -0.54 6.49
CA GLY A 187 -3.28 -0.34 5.05
C GLY A 187 -3.96 -1.49 4.32
N SER A 188 -3.63 -1.66 3.06
CA SER A 188 -4.13 -2.78 2.25
C SER A 188 -3.45 -4.11 2.65
N TRP A 189 -4.03 -5.22 2.20
CA TRP A 189 -3.45 -6.56 2.37
C TRP A 189 -2.05 -6.70 1.76
N ALA A 190 -1.68 -5.84 0.79
CA ALA A 190 -0.36 -5.82 0.17
C ALA A 190 0.59 -4.78 0.78
N GLY A 191 0.19 -4.11 1.87
CA GLY A 191 1.03 -3.15 2.58
C GLY A 191 1.04 -1.74 1.99
N ALA A 192 0.11 -1.40 1.08
CA ALA A 192 -0.08 -0.02 0.64
C ALA A 192 -0.82 0.78 1.71
N MET A 193 -0.41 2.05 1.94
CA MET A 193 -0.74 2.82 3.13
C MET A 193 -1.44 4.12 2.81
N GLY A 194 -2.34 4.51 3.72
CA GLY A 194 -2.96 5.83 3.75
C GLY A 194 -3.87 6.13 2.57
N GLN A 195 -4.20 7.40 2.43
CA GLN A 195 -5.19 7.83 1.44
C GLN A 195 -4.73 7.69 -0.01
N ASN A 196 -3.42 7.71 -0.25
CA ASN A 196 -2.81 7.59 -1.59
C ASN A 196 -2.30 6.18 -1.88
N GLN A 197 -2.52 5.22 -0.98
CA GLN A 197 -2.07 3.83 -1.11
C GLN A 197 -0.59 3.72 -1.50
N PHE A 198 0.25 4.51 -0.84
CA PHE A 198 1.69 4.45 -1.04
C PHE A 198 2.28 3.18 -0.45
N MET A 199 3.16 2.54 -1.20
CA MET A 199 4.07 1.57 -0.63
C MET A 199 5.10 2.30 0.27
N PRO A 200 5.67 1.63 1.30
CA PRO A 200 6.65 2.26 2.19
C PRO A 200 7.79 2.98 1.48
N SER A 201 8.32 2.42 0.41
CA SER A 201 9.35 3.09 -0.40
C SER A 201 8.85 4.38 -1.06
N SER A 202 7.62 4.38 -1.56
CA SER A 202 7.00 5.58 -2.15
C SER A 202 6.77 6.65 -1.10
N PHE A 203 6.31 6.27 0.10
CA PHE A 203 6.15 7.19 1.22
C PHE A 203 7.48 7.86 1.60
N LEU A 204 8.53 7.07 1.82
CA LEU A 204 9.84 7.62 2.18
C LEU A 204 10.39 8.60 1.13
N ASN A 205 10.17 8.30 -0.16
CA ASN A 205 10.70 9.08 -1.26
C ASN A 205 9.86 10.32 -1.62
N TYR A 206 8.54 10.28 -1.45
CA TYR A 206 7.66 11.29 -2.04
C TYR A 206 6.73 11.97 -1.04
N ALA A 207 6.42 11.37 0.10
CA ALA A 207 5.56 12.01 1.09
C ALA A 207 6.20 13.30 1.63
N GLN A 208 5.37 14.32 1.82
CA GLN A 208 5.80 15.64 2.28
C GLN A 208 5.21 15.93 3.66
N ASP A 209 6.02 16.49 4.53
CA ASP A 209 5.53 17.14 5.74
C ASP A 209 4.92 18.49 5.34
N PHE A 210 3.61 18.50 5.16
CA PHE A 210 2.90 19.67 4.63
C PHE A 210 2.68 20.75 5.69
N ASN A 211 2.41 20.36 6.93
CA ASN A 211 2.12 21.26 8.05
C ASN A 211 3.39 21.65 8.85
N LYS A 212 4.53 21.03 8.53
CA LYS A 212 5.84 21.26 9.15
C LYS A 212 5.89 20.90 10.63
N ASP A 213 5.18 19.85 11.02
CA ASP A 213 5.22 19.32 12.38
C ASP A 213 6.31 18.25 12.61
N GLY A 214 7.11 17.96 11.59
CA GLY A 214 8.17 16.95 11.60
C GLY A 214 7.69 15.57 11.19
N LYS A 215 6.41 15.39 10.91
CA LYS A 215 5.82 14.11 10.48
C LYS A 215 5.27 14.19 9.06
N LYS A 216 5.50 13.14 8.30
CA LYS A 216 4.80 12.93 7.04
C LYS A 216 3.54 12.14 7.35
N ASN A 217 2.37 12.72 7.14
CA ASN A 217 1.09 12.04 7.40
C ASN A 217 0.74 11.07 6.27
N ILE A 218 0.08 9.96 6.62
CA ILE A 218 -0.38 8.91 5.71
C ILE A 218 -1.86 9.09 5.39
#